data_dc50bed922c6c8d65d5ce4dd81212c57
#
_entry.id   dc50bed922c6c8d65d5ce4dd81212c57
#
_cell.length_a   1.000
_cell.length_b   1.000
_cell.length_c   1.000
_cell.angle_alpha   90.00
_cell.angle_beta   90.00
_cell.angle_gamma   90.00
#
_symmetry.space_group_name_H-M   'P 1'
#
loop_
_entity.id
_entity.type
_entity.pdbx_description
1 polymer ?
#
loop_
_entity_poly.entity_id
_entity_poly.type
_entity_poly.pdbx_seq_one_letter_code
_entity_poly.pdbx_strand_id
1 'polypeptide(L)'
;MKHLITFGLASLFMIANAQDYTIPVTNINQKGFPHLMKDNSVAFEVKATEAKLVQVDICGKKYDLVKDEAGVWQGTTAPQVPGFHYYSLVVDGYSFADPASESFYGCSRMMSAIDIPEDNCEDFEVKDVTHGQVRELRYFSKVTNSWRPIFVYTPASYESGDKTYPVIYIHHGGGEDHRGWVKQGRTANIMDNLIAAGKASEAIVVSVNSNVPSRGGYSQEGMASYAKELTENIIPFIEKTFRCKTEAKNRAMCGLSMGGGQSFYIGLPRPDLFRNIGIFSSGIFGGITGANLDLEKEIPGMLSATDKFNSGLDVFYISCGEQDPRISHTKRYTD
;
A
#
# COMPACT_ATOMS: atom_id res chain seq x y z
N MET A 1 81.84 -8.64 -6.07
CA MET A 1 80.77 -8.29 -5.10
C MET A 1 79.55 -7.95 -5.90
N LYS A 2 78.58 -8.86 -5.94
CA LYS A 2 77.27 -8.67 -6.62
C LYS A 2 76.23 -8.48 -5.52
N HIS A 3 75.65 -7.27 -5.42
CA HIS A 3 74.56 -7.00 -4.51
C HIS A 3 73.25 -7.43 -5.17
N LEU A 4 72.59 -8.43 -4.58
CA LEU A 4 71.23 -8.83 -4.86
C LEU A 4 70.30 -7.89 -4.11
N ILE A 5 69.47 -7.12 -4.81
CA ILE A 5 68.39 -6.34 -4.22
C ILE A 5 67.13 -7.18 -4.34
N THR A 6 66.63 -7.67 -3.21
CA THR A 6 65.36 -8.39 -3.10
C THR A 6 64.25 -7.37 -2.97
N PHE A 7 63.41 -7.26 -4.00
CA PHE A 7 62.14 -6.51 -3.91
C PHE A 7 61.08 -7.41 -3.23
N GLY A 8 60.76 -7.04 -1.99
CA GLY A 8 59.62 -7.65 -1.33
C GLY A 8 58.32 -7.07 -1.90
N LEU A 9 57.52 -7.90 -2.57
CA LEU A 9 56.13 -7.58 -2.94
C LEU A 9 55.28 -7.60 -1.66
N ALA A 10 54.91 -6.44 -1.15
CA ALA A 10 53.86 -6.32 -0.14
C ALA A 10 52.52 -6.42 -0.87
N SER A 11 51.90 -7.59 -0.85
CA SER A 11 50.50 -7.76 -1.27
C SER A 11 49.59 -7.09 -0.24
N LEU A 12 49.10 -5.88 -0.57
CA LEU A 12 47.98 -5.28 0.13
C LEU A 12 46.76 -6.16 -0.11
N PHE A 13 46.40 -7.00 0.86
CA PHE A 13 45.06 -7.54 0.95
C PHE A 13 44.14 -6.37 1.33
N MET A 14 43.40 -5.82 0.33
CA MET A 14 42.19 -5.07 0.59
C MET A 14 41.18 -6.08 1.16
N ILE A 15 41.03 -6.06 2.48
CA ILE A 15 39.86 -6.65 3.12
C ILE A 15 38.70 -5.76 2.68
N ALA A 16 37.93 -6.21 1.71
CA ALA A 16 36.63 -5.64 1.44
C ALA A 16 35.80 -5.87 2.72
N ASN A 17 35.65 -4.85 3.55
CA ASN A 17 34.69 -4.87 4.63
C ASN A 17 33.32 -5.08 3.98
N ALA A 18 32.76 -6.28 4.14
CA ALA A 18 31.37 -6.52 3.77
C ALA A 18 30.54 -5.51 4.55
N GLN A 19 29.84 -4.66 3.85
CA GLN A 19 28.98 -3.65 4.43
C GLN A 19 27.89 -4.36 5.24
N ASP A 20 27.84 -4.13 6.56
CA ASP A 20 26.90 -4.83 7.45
C ASP A 20 25.48 -4.27 7.40
N TYR A 21 25.18 -3.50 6.35
CA TYR A 21 23.89 -2.89 6.11
C TYR A 21 23.57 -2.81 4.61
N THR A 22 22.30 -2.62 4.31
CA THR A 22 21.80 -2.26 2.97
C THR A 22 21.20 -0.86 2.98
N ILE A 23 21.23 -0.21 1.81
CA ILE A 23 20.55 1.08 1.62
C ILE A 23 19.12 0.79 1.19
N PRO A 24 18.11 1.26 1.93
CA PRO A 24 16.72 1.07 1.57
C PRO A 24 16.41 1.66 0.18
N VAL A 25 15.55 0.97 -0.59
CA VAL A 25 15.12 1.44 -1.91
C VAL A 25 14.38 2.77 -1.88
N THR A 26 13.84 3.15 -0.72
CA THR A 26 13.17 4.42 -0.48
C THR A 26 14.12 5.60 -0.26
N ASN A 27 15.43 5.37 -0.13
CA ASN A 27 16.40 6.45 0.03
C ASN A 27 16.55 7.23 -1.28
N ILE A 28 16.45 8.55 -1.20
CA ILE A 28 16.69 9.44 -2.34
C ILE A 28 18.18 9.40 -2.70
N ASN A 29 18.46 9.25 -4.00
CA ASN A 29 19.82 9.16 -4.55
C ASN A 29 20.64 7.98 -4.05
N GLN A 30 20.04 6.99 -3.41
CA GLN A 30 20.68 5.77 -2.92
C GLN A 30 21.96 6.04 -2.10
N LYS A 31 21.96 7.10 -1.29
CA LYS A 31 23.10 7.52 -0.47
C LYS A 31 22.68 7.79 0.95
N GLY A 32 23.59 7.44 1.86
CA GLY A 32 23.46 7.79 3.27
C GLY A 32 22.33 7.07 3.99
N PHE A 33 22.00 7.64 5.12
CA PHE A 33 20.97 7.12 6.01
C PHE A 33 19.53 7.37 5.48
N PRO A 34 18.57 6.56 5.97
CA PRO A 34 18.71 5.43 6.90
C PRO A 34 19.43 4.23 6.30
N HIS A 35 20.02 3.40 7.16
CA HIS A 35 20.63 2.12 6.80
C HIS A 35 19.81 0.97 7.40
N LEU A 36 19.49 -0.04 6.61
CA LEU A 36 18.88 -1.26 7.09
C LEU A 36 19.98 -2.25 7.47
N MET A 37 20.02 -2.61 8.75
CA MET A 37 20.99 -3.55 9.31
C MET A 37 20.55 -5.00 9.08
N LYS A 38 21.49 -5.95 9.16
CA LYS A 38 21.23 -7.39 8.94
C LYS A 38 20.19 -8.01 9.88
N ASP A 39 20.03 -7.44 11.06
CA ASP A 39 19.04 -7.87 12.06
C ASP A 39 17.69 -7.17 11.93
N ASN A 40 17.44 -6.47 10.81
CA ASN A 40 16.27 -5.65 10.55
C ASN A 40 16.16 -4.40 11.46
N SER A 41 17.16 -4.06 12.25
CA SER A 41 17.20 -2.74 12.87
C SER A 41 17.55 -1.67 11.84
N VAL A 42 17.18 -0.42 12.14
CA VAL A 42 17.37 0.70 11.20
C VAL A 42 18.22 1.76 11.88
N ALA A 43 19.37 2.07 11.26
CA ALA A 43 20.26 3.13 11.73
C ALA A 43 19.93 4.44 11.02
N PHE A 44 19.90 5.53 11.80
CA PHE A 44 19.61 6.88 11.34
C PHE A 44 20.75 7.84 11.68
N GLU A 45 20.92 8.84 10.81
CA GLU A 45 21.78 9.99 11.02
C GLU A 45 21.05 11.27 10.61
N VAL A 46 21.01 12.25 11.51
CA VAL A 46 20.32 13.53 11.27
C VAL A 46 21.24 14.68 11.72
N LYS A 47 21.52 15.61 10.83
CA LYS A 47 22.26 16.83 11.19
C LYS A 47 21.29 17.89 11.69
N ALA A 48 21.33 18.17 13.00
CA ALA A 48 20.49 19.16 13.67
C ALA A 48 21.22 19.79 14.83
N THR A 49 22.15 20.70 14.52
CA THR A 49 23.12 21.28 15.48
C THR A 49 22.47 22.00 16.64
N GLU A 50 21.36 22.69 16.41
CA GLU A 50 20.66 23.49 17.44
C GLU A 50 19.55 22.71 18.16
N ALA A 51 19.22 21.51 17.70
CA ALA A 51 18.17 20.69 18.31
C ALA A 51 18.55 20.25 19.74
N LYS A 52 17.54 20.16 20.60
CA LYS A 52 17.64 19.66 21.98
C LYS A 52 17.29 18.20 22.08
N LEU A 53 16.43 17.72 21.17
CA LEU A 53 15.97 16.32 21.09
C LEU A 53 15.72 15.96 19.63
N VAL A 54 16.29 14.85 19.20
CA VAL A 54 15.97 14.24 17.89
C VAL A 54 15.59 12.79 18.09
N GLN A 55 14.47 12.41 17.51
CA GLN A 55 13.91 11.07 17.58
C GLN A 55 13.50 10.61 16.19
N VAL A 56 13.38 9.30 16.03
CA VAL A 56 12.69 8.66 14.90
C VAL A 56 11.44 7.98 15.43
N ASP A 57 10.31 8.26 14.82
CA ASP A 57 9.04 7.61 15.11
C ASP A 57 8.75 6.60 13.98
N ILE A 58 8.82 5.31 14.27
CA ILE A 58 8.42 4.23 13.34
C ILE A 58 7.10 3.61 13.85
N CYS A 59 6.04 3.76 13.07
CA CYS A 59 4.73 3.20 13.39
C CYS A 59 4.23 3.52 14.81
N GLY A 60 4.55 4.73 15.32
CA GLY A 60 4.13 5.20 16.64
C GLY A 60 5.11 4.88 17.78
N LYS A 61 6.19 4.15 17.51
CA LYS A 61 7.26 3.91 18.48
C LYS A 61 8.43 4.85 18.23
N LYS A 62 8.78 5.66 19.24
CA LYS A 62 9.87 6.62 19.17
C LYS A 62 11.20 6.03 19.68
N TYR A 63 12.28 6.38 18.98
CA TYR A 63 13.65 6.03 19.29
C TYR A 63 14.47 7.32 19.38
N ASP A 64 15.12 7.53 20.52
CA ASP A 64 15.99 8.70 20.75
C ASP A 64 17.30 8.54 19.98
N LEU A 65 17.74 9.61 19.32
CA LEU A 65 19.07 9.69 18.74
C LEU A 65 20.03 10.41 19.71
N VAL A 66 21.31 10.10 19.60
CA VAL A 66 22.37 10.69 20.43
C VAL A 66 23.16 11.69 19.60
N LYS A 67 23.33 12.90 20.16
CA LYS A 67 24.06 14.00 19.53
C LYS A 67 25.56 13.85 19.76
N ASP A 68 26.37 13.99 18.71
CA ASP A 68 27.83 14.11 18.80
C ASP A 68 28.28 15.57 18.95
N GLU A 69 29.60 15.78 19.06
CA GLU A 69 30.21 17.10 19.21
C GLU A 69 30.06 17.99 17.97
N ALA A 70 29.83 17.39 16.79
CA ALA A 70 29.61 18.09 15.52
C ALA A 70 28.13 18.48 15.31
N GLY A 71 27.24 18.10 16.23
CA GLY A 71 25.81 18.36 16.13
C GLY A 71 25.07 17.39 15.21
N VAL A 72 25.66 16.23 14.96
CA VAL A 72 25.04 15.12 14.22
C VAL A 72 24.41 14.16 15.23
N TRP A 73 23.18 13.78 14.96
CA TRP A 73 22.39 12.87 15.78
C TRP A 73 22.35 11.50 15.14
N GLN A 74 22.72 10.47 15.88
CA GLN A 74 22.77 9.09 15.40
C GLN A 74 22.06 8.14 16.37
N GLY A 75 21.48 7.09 15.83
CA GLY A 75 20.87 6.03 16.64
C GLY A 75 20.34 4.91 15.77
N THR A 76 20.06 3.78 16.42
CA THR A 76 19.54 2.58 15.77
C THR A 76 18.30 2.11 16.50
N THR A 77 17.29 1.71 15.76
CA THR A 77 16.05 1.16 16.32
C THR A 77 16.27 -0.26 16.85
N ALA A 78 15.32 -0.80 17.59
CA ALA A 78 15.21 -2.24 17.71
C ALA A 78 14.91 -2.86 16.32
N PRO A 79 15.14 -4.20 16.14
CA PRO A 79 14.72 -4.90 14.94
C PRO A 79 13.24 -4.66 14.63
N GLN A 80 12.95 -4.37 13.36
CA GLN A 80 11.60 -4.16 12.86
C GLN A 80 11.07 -5.46 12.26
N VAL A 81 9.74 -5.65 12.30
CA VAL A 81 9.12 -6.78 11.60
C VAL A 81 9.17 -6.57 10.09
N PRO A 82 9.19 -7.63 9.28
CA PRO A 82 9.12 -7.51 7.83
C PRO A 82 7.90 -6.70 7.34
N GLY A 83 8.07 -5.99 6.23
CA GLY A 83 7.02 -5.22 5.58
C GLY A 83 7.32 -3.73 5.43
N PHE A 84 6.35 -3.00 4.90
CA PHE A 84 6.43 -1.55 4.69
C PHE A 84 6.09 -0.79 5.98
N HIS A 85 7.01 0.04 6.45
CA HIS A 85 6.85 0.81 7.68
C HIS A 85 6.94 2.31 7.42
N TYR A 86 5.90 3.04 7.80
CA TYR A 86 5.97 4.50 7.86
C TYR A 86 6.89 4.96 9.01
N TYR A 87 7.70 5.99 8.75
CA TYR A 87 8.42 6.68 9.80
C TYR A 87 8.44 8.20 9.60
N SER A 88 8.77 8.92 10.67
CA SER A 88 8.98 10.37 10.67
C SER A 88 10.19 10.71 11.52
N LEU A 89 10.89 11.77 11.15
CA LEU A 89 11.82 12.43 12.05
C LEU A 89 11.04 13.32 13.00
N VAL A 90 11.45 13.36 14.27
CA VAL A 90 10.87 14.22 15.29
C VAL A 90 12.00 15.07 15.89
N VAL A 91 11.97 16.37 15.62
CA VAL A 91 12.99 17.32 16.12
C VAL A 91 12.31 18.32 17.04
N ASP A 92 12.71 18.36 18.29
CA ASP A 92 12.14 19.22 19.34
C ASP A 92 10.60 19.16 19.41
N GLY A 93 10.04 17.96 19.16
CA GLY A 93 8.60 17.69 19.17
C GLY A 93 7.88 17.89 17.82
N TYR A 94 8.51 18.45 16.81
CA TYR A 94 7.94 18.60 15.47
C TYR A 94 8.21 17.36 14.62
N SER A 95 7.14 16.76 14.07
CA SER A 95 7.22 15.56 13.22
C SER A 95 7.13 15.93 11.75
N PHE A 96 8.04 15.39 10.93
CA PHE A 96 8.08 15.61 9.47
C PHE A 96 8.71 14.42 8.74
N ALA A 97 8.50 14.38 7.41
CA ALA A 97 9.13 13.36 6.57
C ALA A 97 10.65 13.60 6.47
N ASP A 98 11.43 12.53 6.48
CA ASP A 98 12.87 12.58 6.31
C ASP A 98 13.23 13.06 4.90
N PRO A 99 14.02 14.15 4.74
CA PRO A 99 14.44 14.63 3.42
C PRO A 99 15.34 13.65 2.65
N ALA A 100 15.90 12.65 3.32
CA ALA A 100 16.75 11.63 2.69
C ALA A 100 15.95 10.45 2.11
N SER A 101 14.65 10.39 2.36
CA SER A 101 13.75 9.32 1.92
C SER A 101 12.64 9.84 1.03
N GLU A 102 12.12 8.99 0.14
CA GLU A 102 10.84 9.25 -0.52
C GLU A 102 9.73 9.52 0.52
N SER A 103 8.78 10.36 0.13
CA SER A 103 7.64 10.70 0.97
C SER A 103 6.36 10.09 0.41
N PHE A 104 5.58 9.51 1.32
CA PHE A 104 4.33 8.82 1.04
C PHE A 104 3.19 9.46 1.81
N TYR A 105 2.02 9.56 1.19
CA TYR A 105 0.83 10.01 1.90
C TYR A 105 0.17 8.84 2.62
N GLY A 106 0.23 8.87 3.94
CA GLY A 106 -0.36 7.88 4.84
C GLY A 106 -0.62 8.48 6.21
N CYS A 107 -1.50 7.88 7.01
CA CYS A 107 -1.88 8.41 8.33
C CYS A 107 -2.29 9.89 8.28
N SER A 108 -2.95 10.33 7.21
CA SER A 108 -3.42 11.71 6.94
C SER A 108 -2.31 12.76 6.82
N ARG A 109 -1.07 12.37 6.55
CA ARG A 109 0.08 13.27 6.37
C ARG A 109 1.14 12.68 5.44
N MET A 110 2.09 13.48 5.02
CA MET A 110 3.29 12.99 4.34
C MET A 110 4.24 12.40 5.38
N MET A 111 4.71 11.19 5.12
CA MET A 111 5.64 10.43 5.95
C MET A 111 6.70 9.80 5.07
N SER A 112 7.86 9.52 5.63
CA SER A 112 8.85 8.64 5.01
C SER A 112 8.49 7.18 5.25
N ALA A 113 9.13 6.28 4.54
CA ALA A 113 8.93 4.86 4.77
C ALA A 113 10.21 4.06 4.55
N ILE A 114 10.23 2.87 5.11
CA ILE A 114 11.26 1.88 4.91
C ILE A 114 10.63 0.51 4.70
N ASP A 115 11.15 -0.23 3.73
CA ASP A 115 10.80 -1.63 3.54
C ASP A 115 11.77 -2.51 4.29
N ILE A 116 11.25 -3.34 5.16
CA ILE A 116 12.00 -4.39 5.84
C ILE A 116 11.78 -5.68 5.04
N PRO A 117 12.84 -6.32 4.52
CA PRO A 117 12.73 -7.52 3.70
C PRO A 117 12.00 -8.67 4.41
N GLU A 118 11.26 -9.43 3.64
CA GLU A 118 10.61 -10.66 4.08
C GLU A 118 11.02 -11.80 3.15
N ASP A 119 11.36 -12.94 3.73
CA ASP A 119 11.69 -14.14 2.95
C ASP A 119 10.47 -14.60 2.13
N ASN A 120 10.69 -14.96 0.87
CA ASN A 120 9.67 -15.45 -0.05
C ASN A 120 8.58 -14.43 -0.48
N CYS A 121 8.78 -13.14 -0.26
CA CYS A 121 7.87 -12.07 -0.67
C CYS A 121 8.39 -11.26 -1.86
N GLU A 122 8.95 -11.94 -2.85
CA GLU A 122 9.58 -11.31 -4.01
C GLU A 122 8.58 -10.70 -5.02
N ASP A 123 7.28 -10.99 -4.89
CA ASP A 123 6.30 -10.57 -5.91
C ASP A 123 6.08 -9.06 -5.97
N PHE A 124 6.49 -8.29 -4.94
CA PHE A 124 6.43 -6.82 -4.94
C PHE A 124 7.75 -6.14 -5.33
N GLU A 125 8.83 -6.88 -5.57
CA GLU A 125 10.10 -6.34 -6.03
C GLU A 125 10.07 -6.04 -7.54
N VAL A 126 10.96 -5.15 -7.97
CA VAL A 126 11.18 -4.92 -9.40
C VAL A 126 11.97 -6.09 -9.96
N LYS A 127 11.37 -6.87 -10.86
CA LYS A 127 12.00 -8.02 -11.54
C LYS A 127 12.23 -7.71 -13.02
N ASP A 128 13.13 -8.44 -13.64
CA ASP A 128 13.38 -8.37 -15.11
C ASP A 128 12.26 -9.14 -15.85
N VAL A 129 11.09 -8.52 -15.92
CA VAL A 129 9.90 -9.02 -16.63
C VAL A 129 9.32 -7.90 -17.49
N THR A 130 8.39 -8.23 -18.37
CA THR A 130 7.67 -7.18 -19.12
C THR A 130 6.77 -6.38 -18.20
N HIS A 131 6.96 -5.05 -18.16
CA HIS A 131 6.24 -4.16 -17.27
C HIS A 131 5.03 -3.52 -17.94
N GLY A 132 3.93 -3.45 -17.18
CA GLY A 132 2.78 -2.63 -17.49
C GLY A 132 3.02 -1.14 -17.24
N GLN A 133 1.99 -0.34 -17.34
CA GLN A 133 2.09 1.10 -17.14
C GLN A 133 1.13 1.60 -16.07
N VAL A 134 1.58 2.59 -15.30
CA VAL A 134 0.75 3.31 -14.33
C VAL A 134 0.53 4.73 -14.84
N ARG A 135 -0.74 5.13 -14.96
CA ARG A 135 -1.15 6.46 -15.38
C ARG A 135 -1.87 7.18 -14.26
N GLU A 136 -1.45 8.39 -13.96
CA GLU A 136 -2.23 9.32 -13.15
C GLU A 136 -3.16 10.11 -14.07
N LEU A 137 -4.48 9.99 -13.83
CA LEU A 137 -5.49 10.71 -14.58
C LEU A 137 -6.35 11.57 -13.65
N ARG A 138 -7.16 12.41 -14.26
CA ARG A 138 -8.16 13.19 -13.56
C ARG A 138 -9.52 13.04 -14.23
N TYR A 139 -10.56 12.88 -13.43
CA TYR A 139 -11.94 12.89 -13.89
C TYR A 139 -12.72 13.95 -13.10
N PHE A 140 -13.78 14.46 -13.71
CA PHE A 140 -14.68 15.38 -13.03
C PHE A 140 -15.75 14.60 -12.28
N SER A 141 -15.80 14.76 -10.97
CA SER A 141 -16.80 14.15 -10.10
C SER A 141 -18.02 15.09 -9.99
N LYS A 142 -19.18 14.60 -10.36
CA LYS A 142 -20.46 15.31 -10.15
C LYS A 142 -20.88 15.28 -8.67
N VAL A 143 -20.48 14.25 -7.92
CA VAL A 143 -20.76 14.10 -6.50
C VAL A 143 -20.04 15.16 -5.67
N THR A 144 -18.76 15.39 -5.96
CA THR A 144 -17.93 16.36 -5.21
C THR A 144 -17.84 17.70 -5.92
N ASN A 145 -18.39 17.83 -7.13
CA ASN A 145 -18.29 18.99 -8.01
C ASN A 145 -16.83 19.47 -8.17
N SER A 146 -15.91 18.54 -8.40
CA SER A 146 -14.48 18.83 -8.49
C SER A 146 -13.72 17.83 -9.36
N TRP A 147 -12.53 18.24 -9.84
CA TRP A 147 -11.59 17.34 -10.49
C TRP A 147 -10.89 16.45 -9.46
N ARG A 148 -10.96 15.14 -9.67
CA ARG A 148 -10.40 14.12 -8.75
C ARG A 148 -9.33 13.29 -9.45
N PRO A 149 -8.20 13.00 -8.76
CA PRO A 149 -7.16 12.15 -9.29
C PRO A 149 -7.52 10.66 -9.14
N ILE A 150 -6.95 9.84 -10.03
CA ILE A 150 -7.07 8.40 -10.03
C ILE A 150 -5.84 7.78 -10.67
N PHE A 151 -5.32 6.67 -10.15
CA PHE A 151 -4.29 5.90 -10.81
C PHE A 151 -4.88 4.69 -11.51
N VAL A 152 -4.35 4.38 -12.68
CA VAL A 152 -4.74 3.20 -13.46
C VAL A 152 -3.48 2.46 -13.91
N TYR A 153 -3.36 1.22 -13.48
CA TYR A 153 -2.40 0.28 -14.04
C TYR A 153 -3.01 -0.45 -15.24
N THR A 154 -2.26 -0.59 -16.32
CA THR A 154 -2.60 -1.42 -17.47
C THR A 154 -1.48 -2.43 -17.71
N PRO A 155 -1.78 -3.72 -18.02
CA PRO A 155 -0.76 -4.72 -18.27
C PRO A 155 0.05 -4.39 -19.53
N ALA A 156 1.25 -4.95 -19.67
CA ALA A 156 2.16 -4.66 -20.77
C ALA A 156 1.53 -4.87 -22.16
N SER A 157 0.69 -5.89 -22.31
CA SER A 157 0.00 -6.17 -23.58
C SER A 157 -1.05 -5.12 -23.98
N TYR A 158 -1.39 -4.20 -23.06
CA TYR A 158 -2.42 -3.20 -23.32
C TYR A 158 -2.03 -2.27 -24.47
N GLU A 159 -0.75 -1.87 -24.59
CA GLU A 159 -0.30 -0.91 -25.60
C GLU A 159 -0.21 -1.52 -27.01
N SER A 160 -0.06 -2.84 -27.11
CA SER A 160 0.24 -3.52 -28.36
C SER A 160 -0.95 -4.16 -29.07
N GLY A 161 -2.18 -3.99 -28.57
CA GLY A 161 -3.34 -4.66 -29.13
C GLY A 161 -4.67 -3.97 -28.84
N ASP A 162 -5.76 -4.65 -29.22
CA ASP A 162 -7.15 -4.21 -29.08
C ASP A 162 -7.96 -5.03 -28.04
N LYS A 163 -7.29 -5.93 -27.34
CA LYS A 163 -7.86 -6.78 -26.28
C LYS A 163 -8.57 -5.96 -25.20
N THR A 164 -9.67 -6.46 -24.67
CA THR A 164 -10.37 -5.91 -23.51
C THR A 164 -9.99 -6.67 -22.24
N TYR A 165 -9.97 -5.98 -21.10
CA TYR A 165 -9.45 -6.49 -19.84
C TYR A 165 -10.49 -6.44 -18.72
N PRO A 166 -10.50 -7.40 -17.78
CA PRO A 166 -11.23 -7.26 -16.52
C PRO A 166 -10.65 -6.10 -15.71
N VAL A 167 -11.44 -5.55 -14.79
CA VAL A 167 -11.09 -4.36 -14.01
C VAL A 167 -11.19 -4.65 -12.52
N ILE A 168 -10.12 -4.32 -11.79
CA ILE A 168 -10.06 -4.38 -10.32
C ILE A 168 -10.09 -2.95 -9.79
N TYR A 169 -11.13 -2.58 -9.05
CA TYR A 169 -11.20 -1.32 -8.31
C TYR A 169 -10.68 -1.55 -6.91
N ILE A 170 -9.50 -0.99 -6.60
CA ILE A 170 -8.83 -1.20 -5.31
C ILE A 170 -8.87 0.06 -4.46
N HIS A 171 -9.27 -0.10 -3.19
CA HIS A 171 -9.59 0.97 -2.27
C HIS A 171 -8.58 1.04 -1.14
N HIS A 172 -8.11 2.24 -0.85
CA HIS A 172 -7.14 2.52 0.21
C HIS A 172 -7.75 2.47 1.62
N GLY A 173 -6.90 2.42 2.63
CA GLY A 173 -7.28 2.51 4.04
C GLY A 173 -7.58 3.94 4.51
N GLY A 174 -8.08 4.07 5.73
CA GLY A 174 -8.30 5.37 6.35
C GLY A 174 -6.98 6.15 6.48
N GLY A 175 -7.02 7.46 6.16
CA GLY A 175 -5.83 8.32 6.19
C GLY A 175 -4.89 8.19 4.99
N GLU A 176 -5.31 7.47 3.95
CA GLU A 176 -4.61 7.32 2.66
C GLU A 176 -5.44 7.92 1.53
N ASP A 177 -4.98 7.74 0.29
CA ASP A 177 -5.68 8.13 -0.93
C ASP A 177 -5.31 7.21 -2.12
N HIS A 178 -5.66 7.62 -3.34
CA HIS A 178 -5.38 6.89 -4.58
C HIS A 178 -3.91 6.50 -4.78
N ARG A 179 -2.96 7.09 -4.06
CA ARG A 179 -1.52 6.81 -4.16
C ARG A 179 -1.13 5.53 -3.42
N GLY A 180 -1.85 5.19 -2.33
CA GLY A 180 -1.49 4.12 -1.40
C GLY A 180 -1.16 2.79 -2.07
N TRP A 181 -2.08 2.26 -2.86
CA TRP A 181 -1.87 0.97 -3.53
C TRP A 181 -0.80 1.00 -4.62
N VAL A 182 -0.65 2.13 -5.31
CA VAL A 182 0.33 2.26 -6.41
C VAL A 182 1.73 2.47 -5.87
N LYS A 183 1.88 3.33 -4.87
CA LYS A 183 3.19 3.70 -4.31
C LYS A 183 3.64 2.73 -3.22
N GLN A 184 2.92 2.70 -2.10
CA GLN A 184 3.24 1.84 -0.97
C GLN A 184 2.96 0.36 -1.27
N GLY A 185 1.80 0.07 -1.88
CA GLY A 185 1.35 -1.28 -2.22
C GLY A 185 1.97 -1.86 -3.50
N ARG A 186 2.76 -1.08 -4.25
CA ARG A 186 3.53 -1.53 -5.43
C ARG A 186 2.71 -2.38 -6.42
N THR A 187 1.47 -1.98 -6.67
CA THR A 187 0.50 -2.71 -7.50
C THR A 187 1.08 -3.12 -8.86
N ALA A 188 1.87 -2.24 -9.51
CA ALA A 188 2.46 -2.54 -10.81
C ALA A 188 3.42 -3.73 -10.73
N ASN A 189 4.36 -3.72 -9.76
CA ASN A 189 5.32 -4.81 -9.59
C ASN A 189 4.62 -6.14 -9.32
N ILE A 190 3.62 -6.13 -8.43
CA ILE A 190 2.84 -7.33 -8.09
C ILE A 190 2.13 -7.87 -9.33
N MET A 191 1.45 -7.02 -10.07
CA MET A 191 0.73 -7.44 -11.27
C MET A 191 1.68 -7.96 -12.33
N ASP A 192 2.76 -7.25 -12.63
CA ASP A 192 3.74 -7.65 -13.65
C ASP A 192 4.39 -9.00 -13.30
N ASN A 193 4.83 -9.17 -12.06
CA ASN A 193 5.46 -10.41 -11.59
C ASN A 193 4.49 -11.59 -11.59
N LEU A 194 3.25 -11.41 -11.12
CA LEU A 194 2.25 -12.49 -11.11
C LEU A 194 1.79 -12.85 -12.52
N ILE A 195 1.64 -11.87 -13.42
CA ILE A 195 1.29 -12.13 -14.84
C ILE A 195 2.43 -12.87 -15.52
N ALA A 196 3.68 -12.44 -15.36
CA ALA A 196 4.84 -13.09 -15.93
C ALA A 196 5.02 -14.53 -15.42
N ALA A 197 4.69 -14.78 -14.13
CA ALA A 197 4.72 -16.12 -13.54
C ALA A 197 3.51 -17.00 -13.92
N GLY A 198 2.54 -16.48 -14.68
CA GLY A 198 1.30 -17.20 -15.01
C GLY A 198 0.36 -17.42 -13.81
N LYS A 199 0.60 -16.72 -12.70
CA LYS A 199 -0.20 -16.80 -11.45
C LYS A 199 -1.42 -15.87 -11.47
N ALA A 200 -1.42 -14.82 -12.30
CA ALA A 200 -2.53 -13.90 -12.46
C ALA A 200 -2.86 -13.68 -13.94
N SER A 201 -4.14 -13.45 -14.22
CA SER A 201 -4.59 -12.98 -15.53
C SER A 201 -4.32 -11.49 -15.66
N GLU A 202 -4.11 -11.04 -16.90
CA GLU A 202 -3.99 -9.62 -17.22
C GLU A 202 -5.28 -8.87 -16.85
N ALA A 203 -5.15 -7.81 -16.07
CA ALA A 203 -6.24 -6.96 -15.61
C ALA A 203 -5.82 -5.49 -15.57
N ILE A 204 -6.79 -4.60 -15.74
CA ILE A 204 -6.65 -3.19 -15.39
C ILE A 204 -6.87 -3.06 -13.90
N VAL A 205 -5.99 -2.35 -13.18
CA VAL A 205 -6.18 -2.05 -11.76
C VAL A 205 -6.36 -0.55 -11.57
N VAL A 206 -7.47 -0.18 -10.94
CA VAL A 206 -7.88 1.21 -10.71
C VAL A 206 -7.73 1.52 -9.23
N SER A 207 -6.70 2.28 -8.86
CA SER A 207 -6.51 2.76 -7.50
C SER A 207 -7.27 4.08 -7.32
N VAL A 208 -8.37 4.01 -6.59
CA VAL A 208 -9.34 5.08 -6.45
C VAL A 208 -9.03 5.98 -5.26
N ASN A 209 -9.46 7.24 -5.31
CA ASN A 209 -9.58 8.08 -4.14
C ASN A 209 -10.99 7.98 -3.58
N SER A 210 -11.16 7.18 -2.54
CA SER A 210 -12.48 6.95 -1.93
C SER A 210 -12.84 7.96 -0.84
N ASN A 211 -12.00 8.95 -0.60
CA ASN A 211 -12.30 10.08 0.28
C ASN A 211 -13.28 11.03 -0.41
N VAL A 212 -14.56 10.99 -0.04
CA VAL A 212 -15.55 11.97 -0.49
C VAL A 212 -15.86 12.94 0.65
N PRO A 213 -16.12 14.23 0.34
CA PRO A 213 -16.54 15.19 1.34
C PRO A 213 -17.89 14.76 1.93
N SER A 214 -17.88 14.23 3.13
CA SER A 214 -19.06 13.89 3.91
C SER A 214 -18.75 14.09 5.38
N ARG A 215 -19.74 14.33 6.20
CA ARG A 215 -19.56 14.40 7.66
C ARG A 215 -19.17 13.01 8.16
N GLY A 216 -17.88 12.82 8.49
CA GLY A 216 -17.34 11.56 8.98
C GLY A 216 -17.18 10.49 7.87
N GLY A 217 -16.05 10.47 7.18
CA GLY A 217 -15.74 9.65 6.00
C GLY A 217 -16.14 8.16 6.06
N TYR A 218 -16.10 7.51 7.23
CA TYR A 218 -16.54 6.14 7.46
C TYR A 218 -17.91 6.12 8.17
N SER A 219 -18.95 6.56 7.46
CA SER A 219 -20.34 6.65 7.93
C SER A 219 -21.29 6.14 6.85
N GLN A 220 -22.55 5.88 7.19
CA GLN A 220 -23.59 5.49 6.20
C GLN A 220 -23.75 6.55 5.11
N GLU A 221 -23.73 7.84 5.46
CA GLU A 221 -23.79 8.93 4.49
C GLU A 221 -22.56 8.96 3.58
N GLY A 222 -21.37 8.78 4.17
CA GLY A 222 -20.12 8.67 3.42
C GLY A 222 -20.11 7.49 2.46
N MET A 223 -20.62 6.33 2.89
CA MET A 223 -20.76 5.14 2.04
C MET A 223 -21.73 5.37 0.90
N ALA A 224 -22.89 5.98 1.16
CA ALA A 224 -23.89 6.30 0.12
C ALA A 224 -23.33 7.31 -0.90
N SER A 225 -22.60 8.33 -0.43
CA SER A 225 -21.96 9.32 -1.30
C SER A 225 -20.86 8.69 -2.15
N TYR A 226 -20.04 7.82 -1.54
CA TYR A 226 -19.00 7.12 -2.29
C TYR A 226 -19.57 6.06 -3.26
N ALA A 227 -20.66 5.39 -2.91
CA ALA A 227 -21.33 4.48 -3.83
C ALA A 227 -21.76 5.20 -5.13
N LYS A 228 -22.31 6.42 -5.00
CA LYS A 228 -22.63 7.28 -6.17
C LYS A 228 -21.38 7.69 -6.92
N GLU A 229 -20.33 8.09 -6.22
CA GLU A 229 -19.04 8.44 -6.83
C GLU A 229 -18.50 7.29 -7.69
N LEU A 230 -18.50 6.08 -7.15
CA LEU A 230 -18.01 4.89 -7.84
C LEU A 230 -18.88 4.55 -9.07
N THR A 231 -20.20 4.53 -8.90
CA THR A 231 -21.09 4.03 -9.93
C THR A 231 -21.46 5.07 -11.01
N GLU A 232 -21.51 6.34 -10.65
CA GLU A 232 -21.94 7.40 -11.58
C GLU A 232 -20.78 8.17 -12.21
N ASN A 233 -19.56 8.13 -11.61
CA ASN A 233 -18.42 8.86 -12.12
C ASN A 233 -17.23 7.95 -12.44
N ILE A 234 -16.74 7.14 -11.49
CA ILE A 234 -15.50 6.38 -11.67
C ILE A 234 -15.67 5.26 -12.71
N ILE A 235 -16.63 4.36 -12.53
CA ILE A 235 -16.85 3.23 -13.47
C ILE A 235 -17.11 3.74 -14.88
N PRO A 236 -18.02 4.69 -15.13
CA PRO A 236 -18.25 5.23 -16.47
C PRO A 236 -17.02 5.91 -17.08
N PHE A 237 -16.22 6.62 -16.27
CA PHE A 237 -14.98 7.24 -16.73
C PHE A 237 -13.96 6.19 -17.19
N ILE A 238 -13.76 5.13 -16.40
CA ILE A 238 -12.83 4.04 -16.72
C ILE A 238 -13.26 3.29 -17.98
N GLU A 239 -14.51 2.93 -18.07
CA GLU A 239 -15.05 2.18 -19.23
C GLU A 239 -15.06 2.99 -20.52
N LYS A 240 -15.20 4.31 -20.44
CA LYS A 240 -15.06 5.22 -21.57
C LYS A 240 -13.60 5.39 -22.02
N THR A 241 -12.67 5.33 -21.06
CA THR A 241 -11.27 5.71 -21.31
C THR A 241 -10.40 4.50 -21.66
N PHE A 242 -10.74 3.32 -21.13
CA PHE A 242 -9.95 2.11 -21.28
C PHE A 242 -10.76 0.98 -21.93
N ARG A 243 -10.04 0.02 -22.53
CA ARG A 243 -10.64 -1.19 -23.11
C ARG A 243 -11.00 -2.19 -22.00
N CYS A 244 -12.17 -2.02 -21.42
CA CYS A 244 -12.69 -2.81 -20.31
C CYS A 244 -13.67 -3.88 -20.77
N LYS A 245 -13.68 -5.02 -20.07
CA LYS A 245 -14.81 -5.95 -20.04
C LYS A 245 -15.81 -5.42 -19.04
N THR A 246 -17.02 -5.11 -19.49
CA THR A 246 -18.00 -4.35 -18.70
C THR A 246 -19.00 -5.20 -17.90
N GLU A 247 -18.97 -6.52 -18.06
CA GLU A 247 -19.87 -7.41 -17.31
C GLU A 247 -19.40 -7.56 -15.85
N ALA A 248 -20.35 -7.75 -14.93
CA ALA A 248 -20.10 -7.87 -13.48
C ALA A 248 -19.04 -8.93 -13.10
N LYS A 249 -19.03 -10.06 -13.82
CA LYS A 249 -18.04 -11.14 -13.60
C LYS A 249 -16.59 -10.71 -13.88
N ASN A 250 -16.41 -9.66 -14.66
CA ASN A 250 -15.12 -9.11 -15.02
C ASN A 250 -14.75 -7.88 -14.17
N ARG A 251 -15.55 -7.52 -13.17
CA ARG A 251 -15.23 -6.46 -12.21
C ARG A 251 -14.99 -7.04 -10.83
N ALA A 252 -13.93 -6.54 -10.21
CA ALA A 252 -13.64 -6.78 -8.81
C ALA A 252 -13.67 -5.45 -8.03
N MET A 253 -14.13 -5.52 -6.79
CA MET A 253 -14.00 -4.45 -5.81
C MET A 253 -13.29 -4.99 -4.58
N CYS A 254 -12.18 -4.39 -4.20
CA CYS A 254 -11.43 -4.83 -3.02
C CYS A 254 -10.78 -3.65 -2.29
N GLY A 255 -10.36 -3.86 -1.05
CA GLY A 255 -9.69 -2.80 -0.33
C GLY A 255 -9.24 -3.14 1.08
N LEU A 256 -8.40 -2.25 1.61
CA LEU A 256 -7.81 -2.34 2.92
C LEU A 256 -8.62 -1.53 3.94
N SER A 257 -8.88 -2.09 5.12
CA SER A 257 -9.46 -1.37 6.27
C SER A 257 -10.75 -0.62 5.88
N MET A 258 -10.74 0.70 5.78
CA MET A 258 -11.87 1.51 5.28
C MET A 258 -12.31 1.04 3.87
N GLY A 259 -11.36 0.77 2.97
CA GLY A 259 -11.65 0.26 1.63
C GLY A 259 -12.26 -1.15 1.63
N GLY A 260 -11.89 -1.99 2.60
CA GLY A 260 -12.55 -3.28 2.83
C GLY A 260 -14.00 -3.10 3.27
N GLY A 261 -14.28 -2.14 4.16
CA GLY A 261 -15.65 -1.76 4.52
C GLY A 261 -16.45 -1.24 3.34
N GLN A 262 -15.84 -0.44 2.47
CA GLN A 262 -16.48 0.02 1.24
C GLN A 262 -16.80 -1.15 0.30
N SER A 263 -15.90 -2.13 0.18
CA SER A 263 -16.14 -3.34 -0.61
C SER A 263 -17.30 -4.18 -0.05
N PHE A 264 -17.40 -4.25 1.28
CA PHE A 264 -18.50 -4.93 1.96
C PHE A 264 -19.83 -4.22 1.77
N TYR A 265 -19.91 -2.93 2.13
CA TYR A 265 -21.20 -2.21 2.12
C TYR A 265 -21.66 -1.73 0.75
N ILE A 266 -20.76 -1.58 -0.23
CA ILE A 266 -21.08 -1.08 -1.57
C ILE A 266 -21.02 -2.18 -2.61
N GLY A 267 -19.95 -2.97 -2.61
CA GLY A 267 -19.69 -3.97 -3.63
C GLY A 267 -20.50 -5.26 -3.43
N LEU A 268 -20.47 -5.79 -2.22
CA LEU A 268 -21.08 -7.08 -1.90
C LEU A 268 -22.62 -7.12 -2.13
N PRO A 269 -23.40 -6.06 -1.84
CA PRO A 269 -24.84 -6.03 -2.15
C PRO A 269 -25.14 -5.82 -3.65
N ARG A 270 -24.13 -5.65 -4.51
CA ARG A 270 -24.30 -5.31 -5.92
C ARG A 270 -23.67 -6.35 -6.86
N PRO A 271 -24.13 -7.63 -6.82
CA PRO A 271 -23.63 -8.68 -7.74
C PRO A 271 -23.93 -8.37 -9.22
N ASP A 272 -24.85 -7.44 -9.49
CA ASP A 272 -25.07 -6.86 -10.81
C ASP A 272 -23.90 -5.99 -11.32
N LEU A 273 -23.08 -5.48 -10.42
CA LEU A 273 -21.88 -4.66 -10.74
C LEU A 273 -20.58 -5.41 -10.48
N PHE A 274 -20.49 -6.14 -9.38
CA PHE A 274 -19.28 -6.80 -8.91
C PHE A 274 -19.56 -8.24 -8.49
N ARG A 275 -18.95 -9.21 -9.17
CA ARG A 275 -19.02 -10.62 -8.77
C ARG A 275 -17.77 -11.08 -8.01
N ASN A 276 -16.77 -10.18 -7.87
CA ASN A 276 -15.51 -10.49 -7.19
C ASN A 276 -15.26 -9.44 -6.10
N ILE A 277 -15.24 -9.87 -4.84
CA ILE A 277 -15.10 -9.00 -3.68
C ILE A 277 -13.91 -9.43 -2.83
N GLY A 278 -13.06 -8.45 -2.46
CA GLY A 278 -11.91 -8.65 -1.58
C GLY A 278 -11.92 -7.70 -0.38
N ILE A 279 -11.72 -8.21 0.82
CA ILE A 279 -11.75 -7.46 2.07
C ILE A 279 -10.46 -7.76 2.83
N PHE A 280 -9.62 -6.74 3.04
CA PHE A 280 -8.31 -6.89 3.66
C PHE A 280 -8.25 -6.12 4.97
N SER A 281 -7.96 -6.81 6.08
CA SER A 281 -7.77 -6.22 7.42
C SER A 281 -8.82 -5.14 7.75
N SER A 282 -10.10 -5.46 7.55
CA SER A 282 -11.17 -4.48 7.63
C SER A 282 -11.77 -4.35 9.02
N GLY A 283 -12.06 -3.11 9.41
CA GLY A 283 -12.84 -2.80 10.61
C GLY A 283 -14.36 -2.80 10.42
N ILE A 284 -14.88 -3.42 9.35
CA ILE A 284 -16.33 -3.43 9.01
C ILE A 284 -17.20 -3.93 10.15
N PHE A 285 -16.72 -4.96 10.83
CA PHE A 285 -17.49 -5.70 11.84
C PHE A 285 -17.65 -4.95 13.17
N GLY A 286 -17.47 -3.65 13.18
CA GLY A 286 -17.67 -2.79 14.34
C GLY A 286 -17.61 -1.31 13.99
N GLY A 287 -17.40 -0.99 12.71
CA GLY A 287 -17.14 0.37 12.24
C GLY A 287 -18.38 1.26 12.12
N ILE A 288 -19.24 0.96 11.13
CA ILE A 288 -20.38 1.82 10.80
C ILE A 288 -21.58 1.57 11.69
N THR A 289 -21.85 0.31 12.04
CA THR A 289 -23.03 -0.13 12.78
C THR A 289 -22.76 -0.39 14.26
N GLY A 290 -21.52 -0.15 14.73
CA GLY A 290 -21.12 -0.46 16.12
C GLY A 290 -20.79 -1.94 16.33
N ALA A 291 -20.78 -2.36 17.61
CA ALA A 291 -20.32 -3.70 17.99
C ALA A 291 -21.22 -4.86 17.53
N ASN A 292 -22.45 -4.58 17.12
CA ASN A 292 -23.45 -5.58 16.73
C ASN A 292 -23.83 -5.41 15.26
N LEU A 293 -22.99 -5.98 14.38
CA LEU A 293 -23.29 -6.08 12.95
C LEU A 293 -24.37 -7.14 12.74
N ASP A 294 -25.50 -6.74 12.17
CA ASP A 294 -26.54 -7.63 11.67
C ASP A 294 -26.36 -7.81 10.16
N LEU A 295 -25.75 -8.94 9.80
CA LEU A 295 -25.41 -9.23 8.39
C LEU A 295 -26.64 -9.26 7.49
N GLU A 296 -27.77 -9.81 7.96
CA GLU A 296 -28.98 -9.89 7.16
C GLU A 296 -29.63 -8.51 6.94
N LYS A 297 -29.53 -7.63 7.93
CA LYS A 297 -30.02 -6.26 7.81
C LYS A 297 -29.15 -5.42 6.87
N GLU A 298 -27.83 -5.56 6.97
CA GLU A 298 -26.87 -4.80 6.14
C GLU A 298 -26.85 -5.32 4.69
N ILE A 299 -26.98 -6.64 4.52
CA ILE A 299 -26.94 -7.30 3.20
C ILE A 299 -28.10 -8.30 3.15
N PRO A 300 -29.30 -7.85 2.77
CA PRO A 300 -30.48 -8.70 2.72
C PRO A 300 -30.30 -9.92 1.82
N GLY A 301 -30.63 -11.10 2.33
CA GLY A 301 -30.50 -12.37 1.64
C GLY A 301 -29.15 -13.06 1.83
N MET A 302 -28.20 -12.43 2.53
CA MET A 302 -26.90 -13.05 2.77
C MET A 302 -27.01 -14.34 3.62
N LEU A 303 -27.85 -14.33 4.63
CA LEU A 303 -28.10 -15.48 5.50
C LEU A 303 -29.41 -16.21 5.19
N SER A 304 -30.46 -15.49 4.82
CA SER A 304 -31.79 -16.07 4.58
C SER A 304 -31.96 -16.69 3.19
N ALA A 305 -31.10 -16.34 2.22
CA ALA A 305 -31.14 -16.83 0.85
C ALA A 305 -29.73 -17.12 0.30
N THR A 306 -28.94 -17.87 1.06
CA THR A 306 -27.50 -18.10 0.84
C THR A 306 -27.17 -18.65 -0.55
N ASP A 307 -27.94 -19.59 -1.09
CA ASP A 307 -27.70 -20.17 -2.42
C ASP A 307 -27.83 -19.09 -3.52
N LYS A 308 -28.88 -18.27 -3.42
CA LYS A 308 -29.07 -17.14 -4.34
C LYS A 308 -27.96 -16.10 -4.19
N PHE A 309 -27.59 -15.78 -2.96
CA PHE A 309 -26.53 -14.84 -2.68
C PHE A 309 -25.19 -15.34 -3.23
N ASN A 310 -24.82 -16.58 -2.92
CA ASN A 310 -23.57 -17.20 -3.39
C ASN A 310 -23.51 -17.32 -4.92
N SER A 311 -24.65 -17.62 -5.58
CA SER A 311 -24.71 -17.67 -7.05
C SER A 311 -24.44 -16.32 -7.73
N GLY A 312 -24.56 -15.22 -6.98
CA GLY A 312 -24.25 -13.85 -7.42
C GLY A 312 -22.75 -13.52 -7.39
N LEU A 313 -21.93 -14.35 -6.76
CA LEU A 313 -20.50 -14.09 -6.59
C LEU A 313 -19.65 -15.17 -7.25
N ASP A 314 -18.53 -14.77 -7.83
CA ASP A 314 -17.49 -15.69 -8.33
C ASP A 314 -16.35 -15.79 -7.30
N VAL A 315 -16.03 -14.68 -6.60
CA VAL A 315 -15.04 -14.65 -5.53
C VAL A 315 -15.54 -13.78 -4.37
N PHE A 316 -15.47 -14.32 -3.15
CA PHE A 316 -15.60 -13.56 -1.93
C PHE A 316 -14.39 -13.91 -1.03
N TYR A 317 -13.44 -12.99 -0.95
CA TYR A 317 -12.17 -13.21 -0.24
C TYR A 317 -12.04 -12.25 0.94
N ILE A 318 -11.71 -12.80 2.10
CA ILE A 318 -11.46 -12.03 3.32
C ILE A 318 -10.09 -12.43 3.86
N SER A 319 -9.26 -11.43 4.21
CA SER A 319 -7.99 -11.66 4.91
C SER A 319 -7.81 -10.70 6.08
N CYS A 320 -7.14 -11.17 7.11
CA CYS A 320 -6.74 -10.37 8.26
C CYS A 320 -5.50 -11.01 8.88
N GLY A 321 -4.48 -10.20 9.18
CA GLY A 321 -3.27 -10.69 9.83
C GLY A 321 -3.57 -11.21 11.24
N GLU A 322 -2.88 -12.26 11.67
CA GLU A 322 -3.09 -12.86 13.01
C GLU A 322 -2.80 -11.88 14.16
N GLN A 323 -1.88 -10.93 13.92
CA GLN A 323 -1.51 -9.90 14.89
C GLN A 323 -2.31 -8.60 14.71
N ASP A 324 -3.19 -8.52 13.70
CA ASP A 324 -4.05 -7.34 13.51
C ASP A 324 -5.09 -7.28 14.64
N PRO A 325 -5.28 -6.13 15.30
CA PRO A 325 -6.33 -5.95 16.33
C PRO A 325 -7.74 -6.30 15.83
N ARG A 326 -7.96 -6.35 14.52
CA ARG A 326 -9.25 -6.67 13.89
C ARG A 326 -9.51 -8.17 13.71
N ILE A 327 -8.51 -9.03 13.99
CA ILE A 327 -8.61 -10.47 13.75
C ILE A 327 -9.78 -11.11 14.52
N SER A 328 -10.01 -10.71 15.78
CA SER A 328 -11.10 -11.25 16.59
C SER A 328 -12.48 -10.92 16.00
N HIS A 329 -12.64 -9.70 15.46
CA HIS A 329 -13.87 -9.30 14.78
C HIS A 329 -14.02 -10.05 13.45
N THR A 330 -12.95 -10.21 12.69
CA THR A 330 -12.97 -10.96 11.43
C THR A 330 -13.41 -12.40 11.68
N LYS A 331 -12.76 -13.13 12.58
CA LYS A 331 -13.12 -14.53 12.93
C LYS A 331 -14.57 -14.68 13.36
N ARG A 332 -15.08 -13.77 14.18
CA ARG A 332 -16.48 -13.82 14.67
C ARG A 332 -17.52 -13.89 13.53
N TYR A 333 -17.21 -13.36 12.36
CA TYR A 333 -18.14 -13.26 11.24
C TYR A 333 -17.75 -14.13 10.03
N THR A 334 -16.62 -14.84 10.10
CA THR A 334 -16.17 -15.75 9.04
C THR A 334 -16.18 -17.22 9.46
N ASP A 335 -16.18 -17.49 10.77
CA ASP A 335 -16.33 -18.82 11.38
C ASP A 335 -17.83 -19.13 11.63
#